data_52eb55c9c704aef77f443842d81255c5
#
_entry.id   52eb55c9c704aef77f443842d81255c5
#
_cell.length_a   1.000
_cell.length_b   1.000
_cell.length_c   1.000
_cell.angle_alpha   90.00
_cell.angle_beta   90.00
_cell.angle_gamma   90.00
#
_symmetry.space_group_name_H-M   'P 1'
#
loop_
_entity.id
_entity.type
_entity.pdbx_description
1 polymer ?
#
loop_
_entity_poly.entity_id
_entity_poly.type
_entity_poly.pdbx_seq_one_letter_code
_entity_poly.pdbx_strand_id
1 'polypeptide(L)'
;METTNMNNPIDSDKVDKLKEKCKWACTKPEKIQKKEGKKISEQRKEQENAEKEWGNNMIGQSNNGQWTTLLGEGLVRDILELRGENPRKPERKGGFEPDWETDDYMYEVKTSNWWVAGTAGEKVLGTWIKYQDIPTLYNKPLKIVCVANQEYELEYGKVKYFGDNVSEKTKKILELARTWEIEYIKFSDLIPNNYK
;
A
#
# COMPACT_ATOMS: atom_id res chain seq x y z
N MET A 1 14.19 5.68 43.43
CA MET A 1 13.52 6.16 42.19
C MET A 1 14.53 6.01 41.07
N GLU A 2 14.51 4.88 40.39
CA GLU A 2 15.35 4.65 39.21
C GLU A 2 14.63 5.17 37.97
N THR A 3 15.16 6.24 37.40
CA THR A 3 14.75 6.76 36.11
C THR A 3 15.32 5.84 35.04
N THR A 4 14.50 4.93 34.52
CA THR A 4 14.82 4.12 33.34
C THR A 4 14.91 5.04 32.13
N ASN A 5 16.14 5.34 31.73
CA ASN A 5 16.48 6.02 30.49
C ASN A 5 16.19 5.04 29.33
N MET A 6 15.00 5.15 28.70
CA MET A 6 14.67 4.44 27.48
C MET A 6 15.22 5.22 26.26
N ASN A 7 16.52 5.27 26.12
CA ASN A 7 17.18 5.61 24.87
C ASN A 7 17.83 4.33 24.30
N ASN A 8 17.01 3.40 23.80
CA ASN A 8 17.52 2.42 22.85
C ASN A 8 17.83 3.19 21.57
N PRO A 9 19.08 3.14 21.04
CA PRO A 9 19.38 3.72 19.75
C PRO A 9 18.46 3.04 18.72
N ILE A 10 17.67 3.84 18.02
CA ILE A 10 16.86 3.37 16.89
C ILE A 10 17.84 2.68 15.96
N ASP A 11 17.62 1.40 15.68
CA ASP A 11 18.44 0.60 14.79
C ASP A 11 18.48 1.29 13.41
N SER A 12 19.60 1.94 13.10
CA SER A 12 19.78 2.74 11.87
C SER A 12 19.44 1.93 10.62
N ASP A 13 19.77 0.62 10.61
CA ASP A 13 19.52 -0.26 9.48
C ASP A 13 18.02 -0.48 9.25
N LYS A 14 17.21 -0.52 10.31
CA LYS A 14 15.76 -0.61 10.19
C LYS A 14 15.15 0.67 9.64
N VAL A 15 15.66 1.82 10.08
CA VAL A 15 15.21 3.13 9.59
C VAL A 15 15.55 3.28 8.12
N ASP A 16 16.76 2.93 7.69
CA ASP A 16 17.20 3.06 6.32
C ASP A 16 16.42 2.11 5.39
N LYS A 17 16.20 0.87 5.80
CA LYS A 17 15.31 -0.07 5.08
C LYS A 17 13.89 0.45 4.95
N LEU A 18 13.33 1.06 6.00
CA LEU A 18 11.99 1.62 5.94
C LEU A 18 11.92 2.80 4.97
N LYS A 19 12.91 3.71 5.00
CA LYS A 19 13.02 4.81 4.02
C LYS A 19 13.12 4.30 2.59
N GLU A 20 13.91 3.25 2.36
CA GLU A 20 14.03 2.62 1.03
C GLU A 20 12.69 2.06 0.55
N LYS A 21 11.96 1.35 1.40
CA LYS A 21 10.61 0.85 1.10
C LYS A 21 9.64 2.00 0.82
N CYS A 22 9.65 3.08 1.61
CA CYS A 22 8.82 4.27 1.39
C CYS A 22 9.14 4.93 0.05
N LYS A 23 10.43 5.08 -0.27
CA LYS A 23 10.88 5.60 -1.56
C LYS A 23 10.37 4.76 -2.73
N TRP A 24 10.49 3.43 -2.64
CA TRP A 24 9.91 2.52 -3.65
C TRP A 24 8.40 2.73 -3.79
N ALA A 25 7.67 2.81 -2.69
CA ALA A 25 6.21 2.95 -2.73
C ALA A 25 5.73 4.28 -3.33
N CYS A 26 6.52 5.35 -3.20
CA CYS A 26 6.12 6.70 -3.61
C CYS A 26 6.78 7.19 -4.91
N THR A 27 7.75 6.45 -5.46
CA THR A 27 8.52 6.93 -6.62
C THR A 27 8.28 6.04 -7.83
N LYS A 28 7.52 6.56 -8.80
CA LYS A 28 7.36 5.86 -10.07
C LYS A 28 8.70 5.76 -10.80
N PRO A 29 9.10 4.55 -11.24
CA PRO A 29 10.30 4.38 -12.05
C PRO A 29 10.22 5.15 -13.39
N GLU A 30 11.36 5.54 -13.90
CA GLU A 30 11.46 6.15 -15.22
C GLU A 30 10.96 5.20 -16.31
N LYS A 31 10.46 5.76 -17.40
CA LYS A 31 10.04 4.97 -18.56
C LYS A 31 11.24 4.22 -19.14
N ILE A 32 11.00 2.97 -19.53
CA ILE A 32 12.01 2.15 -20.21
C ILE A 32 12.41 2.85 -21.52
N GLN A 33 13.66 3.21 -21.63
CA GLN A 33 14.24 3.70 -22.88
C GLN A 33 14.62 2.49 -23.75
N LYS A 34 14.19 2.50 -25.02
CA LYS A 34 14.48 1.42 -25.95
C LYS A 34 16.00 1.29 -26.17
N LYS A 35 16.58 0.19 -25.75
CA LYS A 35 17.98 -0.17 -26.05
C LYS A 35 18.06 -0.82 -27.41
N GLU A 36 19.15 -0.53 -28.17
CA GLU A 36 19.41 -1.15 -29.43
C GLU A 36 19.50 -2.68 -29.27
N GLY A 37 18.89 -3.43 -30.22
CA GLY A 37 18.90 -4.90 -30.20
C GLY A 37 17.96 -5.57 -29.20
N LYS A 38 17.26 -4.83 -28.29
CA LYS A 38 16.32 -5.42 -27.33
C LYS A 38 14.88 -4.98 -27.56
N LYS A 39 13.92 -5.89 -27.37
CA LYS A 39 12.49 -5.56 -27.34
C LYS A 39 12.13 -4.88 -26.03
N ILE A 40 11.21 -3.92 -26.08
CA ILE A 40 10.71 -3.24 -24.86
C ILE A 40 10.08 -4.23 -23.88
N SER A 41 9.41 -5.28 -24.38
CA SER A 41 8.83 -6.35 -23.56
C SER A 41 9.87 -7.15 -22.76
N GLU A 42 11.03 -7.40 -23.36
CA GLU A 42 12.15 -8.09 -22.69
C GLU A 42 12.76 -7.21 -21.59
N GLN A 43 13.00 -5.94 -21.91
CA GLN A 43 13.50 -4.97 -20.94
C GLN A 43 12.53 -4.78 -19.76
N ARG A 44 11.20 -4.76 -20.04
CA ARG A 44 10.18 -4.69 -18.99
C ARG A 44 10.24 -5.90 -18.07
N LYS A 45 10.38 -7.09 -18.63
CA LYS A 45 10.50 -8.33 -17.83
C LYS A 45 11.76 -8.35 -16.98
N GLU A 46 12.87 -7.81 -17.50
CA GLU A 46 14.11 -7.63 -16.73
C GLU A 46 13.88 -6.73 -15.51
N GLN A 47 13.18 -5.60 -15.69
CA GLN A 47 12.84 -4.69 -14.59
C GLN A 47 11.87 -5.32 -13.59
N GLU A 48 10.86 -6.04 -14.06
CA GLU A 48 9.91 -6.76 -13.20
C GLU A 48 10.64 -7.81 -12.34
N ASN A 49 11.59 -8.56 -12.91
CA ASN A 49 12.37 -9.54 -12.19
C ASN A 49 13.30 -8.86 -11.15
N ALA A 50 13.94 -7.76 -11.51
CA ALA A 50 14.80 -7.00 -10.60
C ALA A 50 14.00 -6.42 -9.42
N GLU A 51 12.80 -5.88 -9.68
CA GLU A 51 11.89 -5.40 -8.65
C GLU A 51 11.43 -6.53 -7.73
N LYS A 52 11.12 -7.70 -8.29
CA LYS A 52 10.76 -8.89 -7.52
C LYS A 52 11.89 -9.37 -6.61
N GLU A 53 13.12 -9.41 -7.11
CA GLU A 53 14.30 -9.79 -6.34
C GLU A 53 14.53 -8.80 -5.18
N TRP A 54 14.52 -7.50 -5.47
CA TRP A 54 14.61 -6.46 -4.47
C TRP A 54 13.51 -6.59 -3.40
N GLY A 55 12.25 -6.73 -3.82
CA GLY A 55 11.12 -6.83 -2.90
C GLY A 55 11.18 -8.07 -2.01
N ASN A 56 11.61 -9.22 -2.57
CA ASN A 56 11.85 -10.42 -1.77
C ASN A 56 12.95 -10.20 -0.72
N ASN A 57 14.04 -9.51 -1.07
CA ASN A 57 15.09 -9.16 -0.10
C ASN A 57 14.54 -8.26 1.02
N MET A 58 13.68 -7.28 0.68
CA MET A 58 13.06 -6.38 1.67
C MET A 58 12.16 -7.08 2.68
N ILE A 59 11.53 -8.19 2.30
CA ILE A 59 10.70 -9.02 3.20
C ILE A 59 11.46 -10.21 3.79
N GLY A 60 12.77 -10.34 3.52
CA GLY A 60 13.60 -11.43 4.05
C GLY A 60 13.29 -12.80 3.43
N GLN A 61 12.85 -12.86 2.18
CA GLN A 61 12.54 -14.10 1.46
C GLN A 61 13.31 -14.20 0.14
N SER A 62 13.44 -15.41 -0.41
CA SER A 62 14.28 -15.64 -1.60
C SER A 62 13.50 -15.67 -2.92
N ASN A 63 12.24 -16.07 -2.95
CA ASN A 63 11.44 -16.14 -4.18
C ASN A 63 9.94 -16.29 -3.90
N ASN A 64 9.37 -15.37 -3.12
CA ASN A 64 7.95 -15.41 -2.83
C ASN A 64 7.14 -14.77 -3.97
N GLY A 65 6.12 -15.47 -4.49
CA GLY A 65 5.22 -14.94 -5.51
C GLY A 65 4.27 -13.86 -4.99
N GLN A 66 4.06 -13.77 -3.68
CA GLN A 66 3.21 -12.76 -3.03
C GLN A 66 3.99 -11.61 -2.40
N TRP A 67 5.27 -11.46 -2.78
CA TRP A 67 6.16 -10.46 -2.20
C TRP A 67 5.57 -9.05 -2.17
N THR A 68 4.84 -8.65 -3.21
CA THR A 68 4.23 -7.31 -3.31
C THR A 68 3.19 -7.10 -2.22
N THR A 69 2.32 -8.08 -2.00
CA THR A 69 1.30 -8.06 -0.95
C THR A 69 1.96 -7.98 0.43
N LEU A 70 2.90 -8.87 0.71
CA LEU A 70 3.61 -8.92 1.99
C LEU A 70 4.42 -7.65 2.26
N LEU A 71 5.06 -7.09 1.22
CA LEU A 71 5.80 -5.84 1.34
C LEU A 71 4.87 -4.67 1.66
N GLY A 72 3.74 -4.57 0.95
CA GLY A 72 2.78 -3.50 1.18
C GLY A 72 2.11 -3.57 2.54
N GLU A 73 1.64 -4.75 2.95
CA GLU A 73 1.07 -4.96 4.29
C GLU A 73 2.08 -4.62 5.39
N GLY A 74 3.33 -5.12 5.26
CA GLY A 74 4.40 -4.83 6.22
C GLY A 74 4.74 -3.35 6.27
N LEU A 75 4.78 -2.68 5.11
CA LEU A 75 5.08 -1.26 5.02
C LEU A 75 3.99 -0.39 5.68
N VAL A 76 2.71 -0.72 5.44
CA VAL A 76 1.60 -0.03 6.11
C VAL A 76 1.66 -0.23 7.62
N ARG A 77 1.91 -1.46 8.10
CA ARG A 77 2.12 -1.72 9.53
C ARG A 77 3.22 -0.85 10.11
N ASP A 78 4.40 -0.87 9.49
CA ASP A 78 5.58 -0.14 9.98
C ASP A 78 5.28 1.38 10.08
N ILE A 79 4.52 1.95 9.15
CA ILE A 79 4.09 3.35 9.19
C ILE A 79 3.04 3.62 10.27
N LEU A 80 2.05 2.72 10.45
CA LEU A 80 1.07 2.84 11.53
C LEU A 80 1.75 2.78 12.91
N GLU A 81 2.73 1.90 13.10
CA GLU A 81 3.55 1.83 14.32
C GLU A 81 4.30 3.14 14.57
N LEU A 82 4.94 3.74 13.54
CA LEU A 82 5.59 5.05 13.65
C LEU A 82 4.64 6.18 14.05
N ARG A 83 3.37 6.07 13.68
CA ARG A 83 2.30 7.00 14.04
C ARG A 83 1.73 6.74 15.43
N GLY A 84 2.15 5.67 16.09
CA GLY A 84 1.66 5.27 17.41
C GLY A 84 0.27 4.62 17.39
N GLU A 85 -0.17 4.09 16.24
CA GLU A 85 -1.52 3.53 16.06
C GLU A 85 -1.65 2.04 16.47
N ASN A 86 -0.58 1.37 16.90
CA ASN A 86 -0.58 -0.01 17.41
C ASN A 86 -1.31 -1.03 16.50
N PRO A 87 -0.88 -1.24 15.24
CA PRO A 87 -1.53 -2.16 14.34
C PRO A 87 -1.39 -3.63 14.79
N ARG A 88 -2.50 -4.37 14.72
CA ARG A 88 -2.54 -5.80 15.04
C ARG A 88 -3.32 -6.57 13.98
N LYS A 89 -3.09 -7.88 13.87
CA LYS A 89 -3.93 -8.71 13.02
C LYS A 89 -5.31 -8.84 13.67
N PRO A 90 -6.39 -8.54 12.90
CA PRO A 90 -7.76 -8.69 13.41
C PRO A 90 -8.15 -10.14 13.55
N GLU A 91 -9.09 -10.43 14.43
CA GLU A 91 -9.80 -11.70 14.42
C GLU A 91 -10.71 -11.80 13.20
N ARG A 92 -10.77 -12.96 12.55
CA ARG A 92 -11.63 -13.19 11.39
C ARG A 92 -13.11 -13.16 11.77
N LYS A 93 -13.91 -12.30 11.10
CA LYS A 93 -15.35 -12.15 11.34
C LYS A 93 -16.13 -12.24 10.04
N GLY A 94 -17.24 -12.97 10.02
CA GLY A 94 -18.10 -13.10 8.84
C GLY A 94 -17.40 -13.60 7.57
N GLY A 95 -16.29 -14.33 7.71
CA GLY A 95 -15.48 -14.77 6.57
C GLY A 95 -14.43 -13.73 6.10
N PHE A 96 -14.43 -12.52 6.66
CA PHE A 96 -13.49 -11.45 6.35
C PHE A 96 -12.37 -11.35 7.38
N GLU A 97 -11.19 -10.96 6.91
CA GLU A 97 -9.99 -10.72 7.71
C GLU A 97 -9.20 -9.60 7.02
N PRO A 98 -9.47 -8.32 7.34
CA PRO A 98 -8.68 -7.20 6.87
C PRO A 98 -7.21 -7.32 7.28
N ASP A 99 -6.33 -6.60 6.60
CA ASP A 99 -4.89 -6.76 6.80
C ASP A 99 -4.43 -6.27 8.19
N TRP A 100 -4.98 -5.15 8.67
CA TRP A 100 -4.63 -4.58 9.97
C TRP A 100 -5.83 -3.98 10.69
N GLU A 101 -5.79 -4.03 12.02
CA GLU A 101 -6.69 -3.35 12.94
C GLU A 101 -5.89 -2.43 13.86
N THR A 102 -6.37 -1.20 14.03
CA THR A 102 -5.93 -0.29 15.10
C THR A 102 -7.08 -0.04 16.08
N ASP A 103 -6.91 0.86 17.04
CA ASP A 103 -7.99 1.17 17.97
C ASP A 103 -9.17 1.85 17.27
N ASP A 104 -8.91 2.66 16.22
CA ASP A 104 -9.90 3.48 15.54
C ASP A 104 -10.36 2.93 14.19
N TYR A 105 -9.53 2.15 13.49
CA TYR A 105 -9.75 1.78 12.07
C TYR A 105 -9.43 0.33 11.76
N MET A 106 -10.10 -0.16 10.73
CA MET A 106 -9.68 -1.34 9.96
C MET A 106 -8.91 -0.89 8.72
N TYR A 107 -7.90 -1.65 8.30
CA TYR A 107 -7.11 -1.36 7.10
C TYR A 107 -7.05 -2.56 6.17
N GLU A 108 -7.35 -2.32 4.91
CA GLU A 108 -7.14 -3.26 3.80
C GLU A 108 -6.09 -2.68 2.87
N VAL A 109 -5.01 -3.39 2.61
CA VAL A 109 -3.86 -2.90 1.83
C VAL A 109 -3.92 -3.42 0.39
N LYS A 110 -3.82 -2.53 -0.56
CA LYS A 110 -3.78 -2.85 -1.99
C LYS A 110 -2.48 -2.35 -2.59
N THR A 111 -1.59 -3.27 -2.89
CA THR A 111 -0.26 -2.99 -3.42
C THR A 111 -0.11 -3.56 -4.83
N SER A 112 0.55 -2.83 -5.70
CA SER A 112 0.95 -3.32 -7.01
C SER A 112 2.38 -2.90 -7.30
N ASN A 113 3.17 -3.79 -7.90
CA ASN A 113 4.51 -3.45 -8.39
C ASN A 113 4.44 -2.49 -9.60
N TRP A 114 5.56 -1.85 -9.91
CA TRP A 114 5.62 -0.81 -10.95
C TRP A 114 5.60 -1.36 -12.37
N TRP A 115 6.06 -2.58 -12.57
CA TRP A 115 6.26 -3.17 -13.90
C TRP A 115 5.18 -4.15 -14.31
N VAL A 116 4.16 -4.37 -13.47
CA VAL A 116 3.03 -5.23 -13.83
C VAL A 116 2.33 -4.73 -15.09
N ALA A 117 1.99 -5.65 -15.98
CA ALA A 117 1.20 -5.35 -17.17
C ALA A 117 -0.30 -5.42 -16.83
N GLY A 118 -1.07 -4.40 -17.21
CA GLY A 118 -2.54 -4.46 -17.25
C GLY A 118 -3.23 -3.89 -16.02
N THR A 119 -4.34 -4.44 -15.67
CA THR A 119 -5.46 -3.98 -14.86
C THR A 119 -5.22 -3.85 -13.34
N ALA A 120 -4.02 -3.43 -12.89
CA ALA A 120 -3.75 -3.26 -11.46
C ALA A 120 -4.80 -2.34 -10.80
N GLY A 121 -5.17 -1.24 -11.45
CA GLY A 121 -6.20 -0.32 -10.98
C GLY A 121 -7.60 -0.94 -10.93
N GLU A 122 -7.96 -1.82 -11.86
CA GLU A 122 -9.31 -2.39 -11.92
C GLU A 122 -9.65 -3.29 -10.72
N LYS A 123 -8.67 -4.03 -10.21
CA LYS A 123 -8.87 -4.93 -9.06
C LYS A 123 -9.24 -4.19 -7.78
N VAL A 124 -8.81 -2.95 -7.65
CA VAL A 124 -9.07 -2.15 -6.45
C VAL A 124 -10.41 -1.45 -6.50
N LEU A 125 -10.94 -1.19 -7.70
CA LEU A 125 -12.20 -0.45 -7.86
C LEU A 125 -13.39 -1.13 -7.17
N GLY A 126 -13.43 -2.45 -7.16
CA GLY A 126 -14.47 -3.27 -6.49
C GLY A 126 -14.19 -3.60 -5.03
N THR A 127 -13.06 -3.18 -4.46
CA THR A 127 -12.68 -3.56 -3.10
C THR A 127 -13.70 -3.11 -2.06
N TRP A 128 -14.22 -1.90 -2.16
CA TRP A 128 -15.23 -1.37 -1.25
C TRP A 128 -16.53 -2.17 -1.24
N ILE A 129 -16.96 -2.69 -2.40
CA ILE A 129 -18.14 -3.57 -2.51
C ILE A 129 -17.86 -4.90 -1.82
N LYS A 130 -16.68 -5.50 -2.08
CA LYS A 130 -16.28 -6.76 -1.45
C LYS A 130 -16.26 -6.67 0.07
N TYR A 131 -15.84 -5.54 0.62
CA TYR A 131 -15.62 -5.34 2.04
C TYR A 131 -16.68 -4.43 2.70
N GLN A 132 -17.86 -4.27 2.07
CA GLN A 132 -18.90 -3.37 2.55
C GLN A 132 -19.39 -3.67 3.97
N ASP A 133 -19.30 -4.93 4.43
CA ASP A 133 -19.77 -5.34 5.74
C ASP A 133 -18.72 -5.17 6.86
N ILE A 134 -17.45 -4.85 6.51
CA ILE A 134 -16.35 -4.72 7.48
C ILE A 134 -16.67 -3.69 8.57
N PRO A 135 -17.15 -2.46 8.25
CA PRO A 135 -17.43 -1.48 9.30
C PRO A 135 -18.45 -1.97 10.32
N THR A 136 -19.48 -2.67 9.87
CA THR A 136 -20.50 -3.25 10.76
C THR A 136 -19.95 -4.42 11.58
N LEU A 137 -19.19 -5.33 10.96
CA LEU A 137 -18.64 -6.52 11.63
C LEU A 137 -17.63 -6.19 12.73
N TYR A 138 -16.81 -5.15 12.50
CA TYR A 138 -15.75 -4.77 13.43
C TYR A 138 -16.09 -3.53 14.27
N ASN A 139 -17.22 -2.87 13.97
CA ASN A 139 -17.63 -1.60 14.58
C ASN A 139 -16.52 -0.53 14.46
N LYS A 140 -15.89 -0.46 13.30
CA LYS A 140 -14.79 0.46 12.96
C LYS A 140 -14.81 0.80 11.47
N PRO A 141 -14.56 2.06 11.10
CA PRO A 141 -14.39 2.44 9.69
C PRO A 141 -13.28 1.66 8.99
N LEU A 142 -13.44 1.39 7.70
CA LEU A 142 -12.45 0.73 6.86
C LEU A 142 -11.68 1.73 6.01
N LYS A 143 -10.35 1.68 6.06
CA LYS A 143 -9.45 2.39 5.17
C LYS A 143 -8.82 1.42 4.16
N ILE A 144 -9.04 1.65 2.88
CA ILE A 144 -8.40 0.90 1.78
C ILE A 144 -7.15 1.67 1.37
N VAL A 145 -5.98 1.16 1.78
CA VAL A 145 -4.68 1.82 1.56
C VAL A 145 -4.11 1.39 0.22
N CYS A 146 -3.91 2.33 -0.69
CA CYS A 146 -3.34 2.08 -2.00
C CYS A 146 -1.82 2.37 -1.98
N VAL A 147 -0.99 1.39 -2.39
CA VAL A 147 0.47 1.44 -2.26
C VAL A 147 1.15 1.29 -3.62
N ALA A 148 2.19 2.07 -3.87
CA ALA A 148 3.03 2.04 -5.06
C ALA A 148 2.23 2.24 -6.37
N ASN A 149 2.37 1.37 -7.36
CA ASN A 149 1.66 1.54 -8.63
C ASN A 149 0.14 1.56 -8.47
N GLN A 150 -0.42 0.99 -7.39
CA GLN A 150 -1.85 1.05 -7.12
C GLN A 150 -2.32 2.48 -6.78
N GLU A 151 -1.57 3.19 -5.95
CA GLU A 151 -1.83 4.62 -5.66
C GLU A 151 -1.67 5.44 -6.94
N TYR A 152 -0.57 5.23 -7.67
CA TYR A 152 -0.28 5.96 -8.89
C TYR A 152 -1.38 5.80 -9.95
N GLU A 153 -1.87 4.57 -10.21
CA GLU A 153 -2.93 4.32 -11.17
C GLU A 153 -4.26 4.98 -10.77
N LEU A 154 -4.56 5.08 -9.49
CA LEU A 154 -5.76 5.75 -9.01
C LEU A 154 -5.64 7.28 -8.98
N GLU A 155 -4.46 7.84 -9.12
CA GLU A 155 -4.23 9.29 -9.22
C GLU A 155 -4.03 9.75 -10.67
N TYR A 156 -3.28 8.99 -11.46
CA TYR A 156 -2.85 9.39 -12.81
C TYR A 156 -3.40 8.50 -13.93
N GLY A 157 -4.03 7.38 -13.63
CA GLY A 157 -4.58 6.45 -14.60
C GLY A 157 -5.90 6.91 -15.24
N LYS A 158 -6.59 5.96 -15.89
CA LYS A 158 -7.85 6.23 -16.59
C LYS A 158 -9.03 6.48 -15.64
N VAL A 159 -9.11 5.71 -14.55
CA VAL A 159 -10.10 5.88 -13.49
C VAL A 159 -9.39 6.44 -12.27
N LYS A 160 -9.78 7.63 -11.85
CA LYS A 160 -9.11 8.34 -10.78
C LYS A 160 -9.96 8.35 -9.52
N TYR A 161 -9.38 7.97 -8.40
CA TYR A 161 -9.95 8.08 -7.06
C TYR A 161 -9.30 9.21 -6.26
N PHE A 162 -8.11 9.64 -6.67
CA PHE A 162 -7.32 10.69 -6.01
C PHE A 162 -7.05 11.87 -6.94
N GLY A 163 -6.71 13.01 -6.35
CA GLY A 163 -6.37 14.24 -7.04
C GLY A 163 -7.56 15.04 -7.55
N ASP A 164 -7.27 16.14 -8.26
CA ASP A 164 -8.28 17.14 -8.65
C ASP A 164 -9.18 16.72 -9.82
N ASN A 165 -8.74 15.73 -10.61
CA ASN A 165 -9.42 15.33 -11.84
C ASN A 165 -10.27 14.06 -11.68
N VAL A 166 -10.84 13.83 -10.50
CA VAL A 166 -11.79 12.74 -10.25
C VAL A 166 -13.13 13.07 -10.92
N SER A 167 -13.66 12.12 -11.72
CA SER A 167 -14.94 12.36 -12.43
C SER A 167 -16.11 12.47 -11.45
N GLU A 168 -17.15 13.22 -11.83
CA GLU A 168 -18.37 13.37 -11.00
C GLU A 168 -19.04 12.00 -10.69
N LYS A 169 -18.97 11.05 -11.63
CA LYS A 169 -19.47 9.69 -11.39
C LYS A 169 -18.66 8.97 -10.32
N THR A 170 -17.34 9.08 -10.39
CA THR A 170 -16.43 8.47 -9.39
C THR A 170 -16.60 9.13 -8.02
N LYS A 171 -16.74 10.46 -7.95
CA LYS A 171 -17.00 11.17 -6.69
C LYS A 171 -18.25 10.63 -5.99
N LYS A 172 -19.36 10.45 -6.74
CA LYS A 172 -20.60 9.87 -6.19
C LYS A 172 -20.40 8.43 -5.66
N ILE A 173 -19.57 7.61 -6.32
CA ILE A 173 -19.24 6.27 -5.84
C ILE A 173 -18.43 6.34 -4.53
N LEU A 174 -17.43 7.23 -4.47
CA LEU A 174 -16.62 7.43 -3.27
C LEU A 174 -17.44 8.02 -2.11
N GLU A 175 -18.38 8.93 -2.40
CA GLU A 175 -19.32 9.46 -1.41
C GLU A 175 -20.22 8.34 -0.86
N LEU A 176 -20.74 7.47 -1.72
CA LEU A 176 -21.54 6.32 -1.30
C LEU A 176 -20.70 5.38 -0.40
N ALA A 177 -19.46 5.07 -0.77
CA ALA A 177 -18.57 4.25 0.06
C ALA A 177 -18.35 4.88 1.45
N ARG A 178 -18.18 6.21 1.51
CA ARG A 178 -18.03 6.95 2.78
C ARG A 178 -19.27 6.87 3.67
N THR A 179 -20.48 6.84 3.08
CA THR A 179 -21.72 6.62 3.88
C THR A 179 -21.74 5.24 4.55
N TRP A 180 -20.93 4.30 4.07
CA TRP A 180 -20.72 2.97 4.66
C TRP A 180 -19.43 2.90 5.48
N GLU A 181 -18.85 4.05 5.84
CA GLU A 181 -17.61 4.17 6.60
C GLU A 181 -16.40 3.50 5.93
N ILE A 182 -16.36 3.54 4.58
CA ILE A 182 -15.25 3.02 3.77
C ILE A 182 -14.59 4.14 3.00
N GLU A 183 -13.27 4.27 3.13
CA GLU A 183 -12.49 5.29 2.47
C GLU A 183 -11.24 4.71 1.79
N TYR A 184 -10.99 5.19 0.55
CA TYR A 184 -9.69 4.97 -0.11
C TYR A 184 -8.72 6.04 0.33
N ILE A 185 -7.51 5.62 0.71
CA ILE A 185 -6.44 6.54 1.11
C ILE A 185 -5.14 6.23 0.36
N LYS A 186 -4.36 7.26 0.13
CA LYS A 186 -3.02 7.13 -0.44
C LYS A 186 -2.05 6.70 0.66
N PHE A 187 -1.19 5.73 0.36
CA PHE A 187 -0.11 5.38 1.27
C PHE A 187 0.82 6.57 1.53
N SER A 188 1.09 7.39 0.50
CA SER A 188 1.92 8.59 0.61
C SER A 188 1.39 9.61 1.62
N ASP A 189 0.08 9.63 1.91
CA ASP A 189 -0.52 10.52 2.91
C ASP A 189 -0.34 10.00 4.35
N LEU A 190 -0.06 8.70 4.51
CA LEU A 190 0.23 8.12 5.82
C LEU A 190 1.66 8.38 6.28
N ILE A 191 2.60 8.56 5.34
CA ILE A 191 4.03 8.64 5.64
C ILE A 191 4.36 9.96 6.37
N PRO A 192 4.99 9.92 7.55
CA PRO A 192 5.51 11.11 8.20
C PRO A 192 6.55 11.85 7.34
N ASN A 193 6.59 13.17 7.41
CA ASN A 193 7.42 14.00 6.52
C ASN A 193 8.92 13.65 6.54
N ASN A 194 9.44 13.16 7.65
CA ASN A 194 10.84 12.74 7.79
C ASN A 194 11.16 11.37 7.14
N TYR A 195 10.17 10.69 6.57
CA TYR A 195 10.31 9.42 5.83
C TYR A 195 9.91 9.52 4.36
N LYS A 196 9.49 10.70 3.89
CA LYS A 196 9.18 10.97 2.48
C LYS A 196 10.43 11.19 1.64
#